data_6fa0fdd688e3dc7ed48916f2a28c489c
#
_entry.id   6fa0fdd688e3dc7ed48916f2a28c489c
#
_cell.length_a   1.000
_cell.length_b   1.000
_cell.length_c   1.000
_cell.angle_alpha   90.00
_cell.angle_beta   90.00
_cell.angle_gamma   90.00
#
_symmetry.space_group_name_H-M   'P 1'
#
loop_
_entity.id
_entity.type
_entity.pdbx_description
1 polymer ?
#
loop_
_entity_poly.entity_id
_entity_poly.type
_entity_poly.pdbx_seq_one_letter_code
_entity_poly.pdbx_strand_id
1 'polypeptide(L)'
;MSRVILKNVRKAFDGRVNAIEHLDLQIEAGEFFVLLGPSGCGKTTTLRCIAGLEEPDGGQILLGERAVADVQQGLFVAPEKRNIGMVFQNYALWPHMTVRQNVSYPLKTRTRLGEAQQRQVIEALQLVGLHDHAERYPAELSGGQQQRVALARALVARPGLMLFDEPLSNMDAQLRIRLRQDLRRIHDELGYTAVYVTHDHAEALALADRIAVMNVGKLEQVGTPSEIFLTPRTHFVAEFVGFENILRGQISAASDGVAKVPLSGSDQWLASSNPAGLLPGAAVWLALRAAQVVAVPLEHPAPANATVLAGVISQITYAGDRYLAQAQVQGLNLAVTLALDVWGTTAHTRESLSGRAVNLLIQPGAAVLMPRDESPETLVAEPVAPGREAA
;
A
#
# COMPACT_ATOMS: atom_id res chain seq x y z
N MET A 1 -14.97 20.30 0.05
CA MET A 1 -13.93 19.32 0.42
C MET A 1 -13.98 19.13 1.91
N SER A 2 -13.94 17.89 2.40
CA SER A 2 -14.10 17.60 3.82
C SER A 2 -12.86 16.92 4.36
N ARG A 3 -12.19 17.53 5.35
CA ARG A 3 -11.17 16.86 6.16
C ARG A 3 -11.80 15.69 6.91
N VAL A 4 -11.06 14.58 7.07
CA VAL A 4 -11.51 13.42 7.84
C VAL A 4 -10.63 13.26 9.07
N ILE A 5 -11.22 13.14 10.24
CA ILE A 5 -10.49 12.92 11.49
C ILE A 5 -11.11 11.72 12.22
N LEU A 6 -10.29 10.72 12.50
CA LEU A 6 -10.60 9.61 13.37
C LEU A 6 -9.84 9.81 14.68
N LYS A 7 -10.53 9.72 15.82
CA LYS A 7 -9.94 9.83 17.15
C LYS A 7 -10.24 8.58 17.96
N ASN A 8 -9.21 7.81 18.26
CA ASN A 8 -9.30 6.59 19.06
C ASN A 8 -10.44 5.64 18.62
N VAL A 9 -10.61 5.51 17.29
CA VAL A 9 -11.68 4.69 16.73
C VAL A 9 -11.36 3.22 16.97
N ARG A 10 -12.37 2.47 17.45
CA ARG A 10 -12.31 1.03 17.71
C ARG A 10 -13.48 0.33 17.06
N LYS A 11 -13.23 -0.91 16.56
CA LYS A 11 -14.29 -1.79 16.06
C LYS A 11 -13.90 -3.25 16.27
N ALA A 12 -14.74 -4.00 16.93
CA ALA A 12 -14.61 -5.44 17.09
C ALA A 12 -15.85 -6.14 16.48
N PHE A 13 -15.66 -7.32 15.94
CA PHE A 13 -16.75 -8.20 15.52
C PHE A 13 -16.84 -9.37 16.50
N ASP A 14 -18.06 -9.72 16.90
CA ASP A 14 -18.39 -10.82 17.84
C ASP A 14 -17.62 -10.76 19.16
N GLY A 15 -17.16 -9.55 19.58
CA GLY A 15 -16.44 -9.32 20.82
C GLY A 15 -15.07 -10.03 20.93
N ARG A 16 -14.58 -10.63 19.83
CA ARG A 16 -13.34 -11.44 19.83
C ARG A 16 -12.27 -10.98 18.82
N VAL A 17 -12.68 -10.38 17.70
CA VAL A 17 -11.77 -9.96 16.64
C VAL A 17 -11.77 -8.46 16.54
N ASN A 18 -10.70 -7.81 17.00
CA ASN A 18 -10.50 -6.38 16.83
C ASN A 18 -10.14 -6.07 15.36
N ALA A 19 -11.12 -5.62 14.58
CA ALA A 19 -10.87 -5.17 13.22
C ALA A 19 -10.19 -3.80 13.17
N ILE A 20 -10.44 -2.96 14.19
CA ILE A 20 -9.77 -1.68 14.44
C ILE A 20 -9.52 -1.60 15.96
N GLU A 21 -8.26 -1.42 16.36
CA GLU A 21 -7.92 -1.44 17.79
C GLU A 21 -7.91 -0.04 18.40
N HIS A 22 -7.07 0.86 17.95
CA HIS A 22 -7.00 2.26 18.36
C HIS A 22 -6.52 3.08 17.16
N LEU A 23 -7.44 3.61 16.38
CA LEU A 23 -7.11 4.30 15.15
C LEU A 23 -7.25 5.81 15.34
N ASP A 24 -6.10 6.49 15.32
CA ASP A 24 -5.97 7.93 15.21
C ASP A 24 -5.47 8.27 13.82
N LEU A 25 -6.27 8.99 13.03
CA LEU A 25 -5.94 9.33 11.66
C LEU A 25 -6.51 10.67 11.26
N GLN A 26 -5.72 11.45 10.53
CA GLN A 26 -6.12 12.72 9.97
C GLN A 26 -5.80 12.75 8.48
N ILE A 27 -6.83 13.06 7.67
CA ILE A 27 -6.78 13.19 6.22
C ILE A 27 -7.16 14.63 5.89
N GLU A 28 -6.33 15.33 5.14
CA GLU A 28 -6.56 16.73 4.81
C GLU A 28 -7.60 16.90 3.70
N ALA A 29 -8.18 18.08 3.62
CA ALA A 29 -9.15 18.41 2.57
C ALA A 29 -8.47 18.44 1.19
N GLY A 30 -9.04 17.73 0.22
CA GLY A 30 -8.49 17.61 -1.13
C GLY A 30 -7.39 16.56 -1.30
N GLU A 31 -7.03 15.85 -0.24
CA GLU A 31 -6.01 14.80 -0.26
C GLU A 31 -6.54 13.50 -0.89
N PHE A 32 -5.72 12.85 -1.70
CA PHE A 32 -5.92 11.44 -2.11
C PHE A 32 -5.19 10.53 -1.13
N PHE A 33 -5.91 10.03 -0.15
CA PHE A 33 -5.37 9.22 0.93
C PHE A 33 -5.62 7.73 0.71
N VAL A 34 -4.56 6.91 0.82
CA VAL A 34 -4.66 5.46 0.61
C VAL A 34 -4.47 4.70 1.91
N LEU A 35 -5.42 3.81 2.21
CA LEU A 35 -5.28 2.77 3.25
C LEU A 35 -4.72 1.51 2.58
N LEU A 36 -3.49 1.14 2.92
CA LEU A 36 -2.75 0.02 2.36
C LEU A 36 -2.47 -1.04 3.44
N GLY A 37 -2.49 -2.31 3.09
CA GLY A 37 -2.17 -3.38 4.03
C GLY A 37 -2.70 -4.74 3.58
N PRO A 38 -2.35 -5.85 4.25
CA PRO A 38 -2.80 -7.19 3.92
C PRO A 38 -4.32 -7.34 4.07
N SER A 39 -4.87 -8.40 3.49
CA SER A 39 -6.29 -8.72 3.65
C SER A 39 -6.64 -8.96 5.12
N GLY A 40 -7.78 -8.43 5.56
CA GLY A 40 -8.26 -8.59 6.95
C GLY A 40 -7.63 -7.64 7.97
N CYS A 41 -6.72 -6.72 7.60
CA CYS A 41 -6.10 -5.80 8.57
C CYS A 41 -6.96 -4.60 9.01
N GLY A 42 -8.24 -4.50 8.58
CA GLY A 42 -9.18 -3.47 9.05
C GLY A 42 -9.45 -2.30 8.09
N LYS A 43 -8.84 -2.24 6.90
CA LYS A 43 -9.02 -1.15 5.91
C LYS A 43 -10.48 -0.91 5.51
N THR A 44 -11.15 -1.95 5.02
CA THR A 44 -12.57 -1.89 4.61
C THR A 44 -13.47 -1.54 5.80
N THR A 45 -13.17 -2.07 6.99
CA THR A 45 -13.91 -1.74 8.21
C THR A 45 -13.76 -0.25 8.55
N THR A 46 -12.53 0.30 8.46
CA THR A 46 -12.26 1.74 8.65
C THR A 46 -13.05 2.57 7.64
N LEU A 47 -13.01 2.20 6.37
CA LEU A 47 -13.75 2.89 5.31
C LEU A 47 -15.27 2.86 5.59
N ARG A 48 -15.82 1.72 5.99
CA ARG A 48 -17.25 1.56 6.34
C ARG A 48 -17.64 2.36 7.56
N CYS A 49 -16.78 2.48 8.57
CA CYS A 49 -17.02 3.36 9.72
C CYS A 49 -17.09 4.85 9.28
N ILE A 50 -16.18 5.29 8.39
CA ILE A 50 -16.23 6.65 7.81
C ILE A 50 -17.51 6.84 7.00
N ALA A 51 -17.93 5.81 6.23
CA ALA A 51 -19.16 5.84 5.44
C ALA A 51 -20.44 5.86 6.29
N GLY A 52 -20.39 5.37 7.54
CA GLY A 52 -21.57 5.14 8.38
C GLY A 52 -22.32 3.87 8.06
N LEU A 53 -21.66 2.93 7.37
CA LEU A 53 -22.16 1.59 7.10
C LEU A 53 -21.85 0.62 8.25
N GLU A 54 -20.86 0.97 9.07
CA GLU A 54 -20.50 0.28 10.30
C GLU A 54 -20.44 1.29 11.44
N GLU A 55 -21.04 0.95 12.57
CA GLU A 55 -20.96 1.76 13.78
C GLU A 55 -19.66 1.39 14.55
N PRO A 56 -18.81 2.36 14.89
CA PRO A 56 -17.64 2.10 15.73
C PRO A 56 -18.07 1.77 17.17
N ASP A 57 -17.27 0.93 17.84
CA ASP A 57 -17.51 0.55 19.25
C ASP A 57 -16.82 1.53 20.22
N GLY A 58 -15.97 2.44 19.71
CA GLY A 58 -15.31 3.47 20.49
C GLY A 58 -14.75 4.58 19.63
N GLY A 59 -14.48 5.73 20.26
CA GLY A 59 -13.88 6.87 19.61
C GLY A 59 -14.87 7.79 18.91
N GLN A 60 -14.30 8.67 18.04
CA GLN A 60 -15.05 9.73 17.35
C GLN A 60 -14.60 9.83 15.89
N ILE A 61 -15.55 10.11 14.99
CA ILE A 61 -15.28 10.39 13.56
C ILE A 61 -15.86 11.75 13.20
N LEU A 62 -15.03 12.63 12.61
CA LEU A 62 -15.43 13.93 12.12
C LEU A 62 -15.24 14.02 10.59
N LEU A 63 -16.20 14.64 9.92
CA LEU A 63 -16.11 15.05 8.51
C LEU A 63 -16.19 16.59 8.47
N GLY A 64 -15.07 17.23 8.13
CA GLY A 64 -14.87 18.66 8.37
C GLY A 64 -14.89 18.95 9.88
N GLU A 65 -15.75 19.88 10.28
CA GLU A 65 -15.97 20.22 11.70
C GLU A 65 -17.11 19.43 12.36
N ARG A 66 -17.85 18.65 11.55
CA ARG A 66 -19.05 17.93 12.02
C ARG A 66 -18.67 16.53 12.52
N ALA A 67 -18.99 16.22 13.76
CA ALA A 67 -18.97 14.83 14.24
C ALA A 67 -20.09 14.02 13.54
N VAL A 68 -19.71 12.86 12.98
CA VAL A 68 -20.64 11.92 12.33
C VAL A 68 -20.76 10.61 13.09
N ALA A 69 -19.82 10.33 13.98
CA ALA A 69 -19.92 9.28 14.99
C ALA A 69 -19.20 9.76 16.25
N ASP A 70 -19.79 9.54 17.42
CA ASP A 70 -19.21 9.79 18.73
C ASP A 70 -19.85 8.81 19.72
N VAL A 71 -19.12 7.77 20.07
CA VAL A 71 -19.63 6.67 20.91
C VAL A 71 -19.94 7.18 22.33
N GLN A 72 -19.16 8.12 22.86
CA GLN A 72 -19.41 8.66 24.20
C GLN A 72 -20.71 9.49 24.28
N GLN A 73 -21.06 10.15 23.17
CA GLN A 73 -22.29 10.95 23.08
C GLN A 73 -23.48 10.18 22.50
N GLY A 74 -23.31 8.91 22.12
CA GLY A 74 -24.32 8.11 21.43
C GLY A 74 -24.71 8.66 20.06
N LEU A 75 -23.81 9.40 19.41
CA LEU A 75 -24.04 10.02 18.11
C LEU A 75 -23.62 9.06 16.99
N PHE A 76 -24.57 8.72 16.12
CA PHE A 76 -24.30 8.01 14.86
C PHE A 76 -25.15 8.57 13.74
N VAL A 77 -24.50 9.20 12.76
CA VAL A 77 -25.14 9.78 11.58
C VAL A 77 -25.22 8.73 10.48
N ALA A 78 -26.41 8.47 9.98
CA ALA A 78 -26.63 7.49 8.89
C ALA A 78 -25.92 7.91 7.58
N PRO A 79 -25.52 6.94 6.72
CA PRO A 79 -24.72 7.19 5.51
C PRO A 79 -25.28 8.25 4.58
N GLU A 80 -26.60 8.25 4.33
CA GLU A 80 -27.28 9.19 3.44
C GLU A 80 -27.24 10.64 3.92
N LYS A 81 -26.84 10.87 5.18
CA LYS A 81 -26.71 12.20 5.80
C LYS A 81 -25.26 12.67 5.93
N ARG A 82 -24.28 11.88 5.43
CA ARG A 82 -22.84 12.20 5.56
C ARG A 82 -22.26 12.98 4.38
N ASN A 83 -23.02 13.21 3.30
CA ASN A 83 -22.57 13.89 2.08
C ASN A 83 -21.27 13.27 1.49
N ILE A 84 -21.27 11.95 1.32
CA ILE A 84 -20.17 11.16 0.79
C ILE A 84 -20.58 10.50 -0.53
N GLY A 85 -19.61 10.27 -1.42
CA GLY A 85 -19.72 9.35 -2.54
C GLY A 85 -18.97 8.06 -2.24
N MET A 86 -19.49 6.90 -2.63
CA MET A 86 -18.81 5.63 -2.42
C MET A 86 -18.81 4.79 -3.69
N VAL A 87 -17.65 4.21 -4.00
CA VAL A 87 -17.45 3.21 -5.05
C VAL A 87 -17.09 1.89 -4.38
N PHE A 88 -17.95 0.89 -4.57
CA PHE A 88 -17.81 -0.45 -4.00
C PHE A 88 -16.99 -1.36 -4.89
N GLN A 89 -16.40 -2.40 -4.35
CA GLN A 89 -15.59 -3.40 -5.04
C GLN A 89 -16.35 -4.09 -6.19
N ASN A 90 -17.65 -4.33 -6.06
CA ASN A 90 -18.52 -4.95 -7.07
C ASN A 90 -19.36 -3.92 -7.86
N TYR A 91 -18.94 -2.63 -7.82
CA TYR A 91 -19.59 -1.49 -8.47
C TYR A 91 -21.02 -1.20 -8.00
N ALA A 92 -21.77 -2.17 -7.51
CA ALA A 92 -23.15 -2.07 -7.02
C ALA A 92 -24.09 -1.32 -7.96
N LEU A 93 -24.00 -1.60 -9.28
CA LEU A 93 -24.90 -1.03 -10.28
C LEU A 93 -26.25 -1.74 -10.24
N TRP A 94 -27.32 -0.97 -10.43
CA TRP A 94 -28.65 -1.51 -10.59
C TRP A 94 -28.83 -2.08 -12.00
N PRO A 95 -28.98 -3.42 -12.17
CA PRO A 95 -28.95 -4.05 -13.47
C PRO A 95 -30.18 -3.72 -14.35
N HIS A 96 -31.29 -3.37 -13.73
CA HIS A 96 -32.55 -2.97 -14.38
C HIS A 96 -32.64 -1.48 -14.76
N MET A 97 -31.59 -0.71 -14.47
CA MET A 97 -31.49 0.71 -14.79
C MET A 97 -30.44 0.95 -15.87
N THR A 98 -30.70 1.89 -16.79
CA THR A 98 -29.68 2.33 -17.75
C THR A 98 -28.52 3.05 -17.05
N VAL A 99 -27.42 3.30 -17.77
CA VAL A 99 -26.27 4.08 -17.29
C VAL A 99 -26.73 5.46 -16.79
N ARG A 100 -27.53 6.19 -17.58
CA ARG A 100 -28.12 7.47 -17.19
C ARG A 100 -28.92 7.36 -15.91
N GLN A 101 -29.75 6.34 -15.77
CA GLN A 101 -30.57 6.12 -14.59
C GLN A 101 -29.73 5.80 -13.35
N ASN A 102 -28.70 4.95 -13.48
CA ASN A 102 -27.76 4.66 -12.42
C ASN A 102 -27.06 5.94 -11.92
N VAL A 103 -26.51 6.74 -12.84
CA VAL A 103 -25.80 7.99 -12.49
C VAL A 103 -26.75 9.03 -11.90
N SER A 104 -27.99 9.13 -12.39
CA SER A 104 -28.95 10.11 -11.91
C SER A 104 -29.58 9.77 -10.54
N TYR A 105 -29.43 8.53 -10.07
CA TYR A 105 -30.12 8.03 -8.88
C TYR A 105 -29.86 8.86 -7.61
N PRO A 106 -28.62 9.26 -7.30
CA PRO A 106 -28.33 10.09 -6.09
C PRO A 106 -29.01 11.47 -6.12
N LEU A 107 -29.36 11.98 -7.29
CA LEU A 107 -30.01 13.28 -7.46
C LEU A 107 -31.55 13.23 -7.35
N LYS A 108 -32.12 12.02 -7.32
CA LYS A 108 -33.58 11.84 -7.27
C LYS A 108 -34.10 12.12 -5.87
N THR A 109 -34.55 13.33 -5.64
CA THR A 109 -35.42 13.70 -4.52
C THR A 109 -36.88 13.65 -5.00
N ARG A 110 -37.58 12.56 -4.76
CA ARG A 110 -39.06 12.36 -4.91
C ARG A 110 -39.76 12.63 -6.24
N THR A 111 -39.18 13.39 -7.21
CA THR A 111 -39.82 13.77 -8.49
C THR A 111 -38.82 13.80 -9.65
N ARG A 112 -39.31 14.13 -10.86
CA ARG A 112 -38.48 14.24 -12.08
C ARG A 112 -37.30 15.18 -11.86
N LEU A 113 -36.12 14.79 -12.43
CA LEU A 113 -34.93 15.64 -12.46
C LEU A 113 -35.22 16.96 -13.15
N GLY A 114 -34.87 18.07 -12.52
CA GLY A 114 -34.86 19.38 -13.15
C GLY A 114 -33.75 19.52 -14.18
N GLU A 115 -33.79 20.57 -15.02
CA GLU A 115 -32.77 20.79 -16.07
C GLU A 115 -31.34 20.88 -15.52
N ALA A 116 -31.15 21.47 -14.33
CA ALA A 116 -29.83 21.57 -13.68
C ALA A 116 -29.28 20.17 -13.34
N GLN A 117 -30.11 19.29 -12.80
CA GLN A 117 -29.73 17.93 -12.45
C GLN A 117 -29.46 17.07 -13.70
N GLN A 118 -30.22 17.28 -14.78
CA GLN A 118 -29.94 16.61 -16.06
C GLN A 118 -28.57 17.03 -16.61
N ARG A 119 -28.21 18.31 -16.54
CA ARG A 119 -26.88 18.80 -16.92
C ARG A 119 -25.78 18.16 -16.08
N GLN A 120 -25.95 18.05 -14.76
CA GLN A 120 -24.98 17.36 -13.88
C GLN A 120 -24.77 15.91 -14.27
N VAL A 121 -25.82 15.18 -14.68
CA VAL A 121 -25.69 13.79 -15.16
C VAL A 121 -24.87 13.73 -16.46
N ILE A 122 -25.14 14.65 -17.40
CA ILE A 122 -24.40 14.73 -18.66
C ILE A 122 -22.92 15.04 -18.39
N GLU A 123 -22.63 16.04 -17.57
CA GLU A 123 -21.25 16.40 -17.15
C GLU A 123 -20.53 15.20 -16.51
N ALA A 124 -21.17 14.50 -15.58
CA ALA A 124 -20.60 13.32 -14.93
C ALA A 124 -20.30 12.18 -15.93
N LEU A 125 -21.18 11.96 -16.90
CA LEU A 125 -20.96 10.97 -17.97
C LEU A 125 -19.83 11.38 -18.93
N GLN A 126 -19.73 12.65 -19.26
CA GLN A 126 -18.64 13.19 -20.10
C GLN A 126 -17.28 13.05 -19.38
N LEU A 127 -17.22 13.37 -18.08
CA LEU A 127 -16.02 13.29 -17.27
C LEU A 127 -15.40 11.88 -17.28
N VAL A 128 -16.24 10.84 -17.27
CA VAL A 128 -15.80 9.43 -17.31
C VAL A 128 -15.78 8.83 -18.73
N GLY A 129 -16.09 9.62 -19.78
CA GLY A 129 -16.08 9.18 -21.18
C GLY A 129 -17.17 8.17 -21.53
N LEU A 130 -18.35 8.27 -20.91
CA LEU A 130 -19.48 7.35 -21.15
C LEU A 130 -20.75 8.04 -21.65
N HIS A 131 -20.66 9.25 -22.18
CA HIS A 131 -21.82 9.99 -22.69
C HIS A 131 -22.62 9.20 -23.74
N ASP A 132 -21.92 8.57 -24.70
CA ASP A 132 -22.54 7.80 -25.80
C ASP A 132 -23.13 6.45 -25.35
N HIS A 133 -22.88 6.06 -24.10
CA HIS A 133 -23.39 4.81 -23.51
C HIS A 133 -24.55 5.05 -22.54
N ALA A 134 -25.07 6.28 -22.46
CA ALA A 134 -26.04 6.69 -21.45
C ALA A 134 -27.32 5.84 -21.39
N GLU A 135 -27.76 5.30 -22.51
CA GLU A 135 -28.99 4.50 -22.62
C GLU A 135 -28.77 2.98 -22.53
N ARG A 136 -27.49 2.53 -22.43
CA ARG A 136 -27.15 1.11 -22.25
C ARG A 136 -27.44 0.64 -20.83
N TYR A 137 -27.63 -0.67 -20.69
CA TYR A 137 -27.72 -1.35 -19.38
C TYR A 137 -26.35 -1.85 -18.92
N PRO A 138 -26.13 -2.04 -17.61
CA PRO A 138 -24.85 -2.54 -17.07
C PRO A 138 -24.37 -3.84 -17.73
N ALA A 139 -25.26 -4.77 -18.07
CA ALA A 139 -24.92 -6.03 -18.73
C ALA A 139 -24.30 -5.86 -20.13
N GLU A 140 -24.48 -4.71 -20.77
CA GLU A 140 -23.95 -4.38 -22.10
C GLU A 140 -22.58 -3.68 -22.04
N LEU A 141 -22.03 -3.52 -20.84
CA LEU A 141 -20.79 -2.79 -20.58
C LEU A 141 -19.66 -3.73 -20.15
N SER A 142 -18.44 -3.40 -20.55
CA SER A 142 -17.24 -4.03 -19.96
C SER A 142 -17.07 -3.66 -18.48
N GLY A 143 -16.32 -4.47 -17.72
CA GLY A 143 -16.06 -4.20 -16.30
C GLY A 143 -15.49 -2.80 -16.04
N GLY A 144 -14.56 -2.32 -16.88
CA GLY A 144 -14.02 -0.96 -16.76
C GLY A 144 -15.06 0.13 -17.07
N GLN A 145 -16.00 -0.12 -17.99
CA GLN A 145 -17.11 0.80 -18.23
C GLN A 145 -18.08 0.80 -17.04
N GLN A 146 -18.39 -0.36 -16.46
CA GLN A 146 -19.23 -0.45 -15.26
C GLN A 146 -18.63 0.31 -14.08
N GLN A 147 -17.32 0.21 -13.87
CA GLN A 147 -16.62 1.00 -12.85
C GLN A 147 -16.74 2.50 -13.10
N ARG A 148 -16.53 2.96 -14.34
CA ARG A 148 -16.70 4.38 -14.69
C ARG A 148 -18.14 4.86 -14.45
N VAL A 149 -19.15 4.01 -14.66
CA VAL A 149 -20.55 4.33 -14.29
C VAL A 149 -20.67 4.48 -12.77
N ALA A 150 -20.09 3.57 -11.98
CA ALA A 150 -20.11 3.65 -10.51
C ALA A 150 -19.41 4.93 -10.01
N LEU A 151 -18.28 5.30 -10.64
CA LEU A 151 -17.56 6.54 -10.35
C LEU A 151 -18.40 7.77 -10.68
N ALA A 152 -19.02 7.84 -11.88
CA ALA A 152 -19.88 8.94 -12.28
C ALA A 152 -21.08 9.08 -11.32
N ARG A 153 -21.69 7.94 -10.92
CA ARG A 153 -22.78 7.92 -9.92
C ARG A 153 -22.35 8.48 -8.58
N ALA A 154 -21.14 8.15 -8.12
CA ALA A 154 -20.62 8.66 -6.84
C ALA A 154 -20.30 10.16 -6.91
N LEU A 155 -19.81 10.66 -8.05
CA LEU A 155 -19.40 12.04 -8.26
C LEU A 155 -20.55 13.01 -8.60
N VAL A 156 -21.66 12.53 -9.16
CA VAL A 156 -22.74 13.38 -9.70
C VAL A 156 -23.34 14.34 -8.68
N ALA A 157 -23.40 13.94 -7.41
CA ALA A 157 -23.87 14.77 -6.30
C ALA A 157 -22.80 15.75 -5.77
N ARG A 158 -21.61 15.77 -6.38
CA ARG A 158 -20.45 16.59 -5.95
C ARG A 158 -20.16 16.45 -4.45
N PRO A 159 -19.93 15.24 -3.94
CA PRO A 159 -19.68 15.03 -2.52
C PRO A 159 -18.37 15.67 -2.08
N GLY A 160 -18.30 16.06 -0.81
CA GLY A 160 -17.06 16.59 -0.21
C GLY A 160 -15.99 15.52 0.06
N LEU A 161 -16.40 14.25 0.12
CA LEU A 161 -15.56 13.08 0.39
C LEU A 161 -15.95 11.91 -0.51
N MET A 162 -14.96 11.30 -1.15
CA MET A 162 -15.09 10.08 -1.94
C MET A 162 -14.43 8.90 -1.24
N LEU A 163 -15.13 7.79 -1.17
CA LEU A 163 -14.66 6.54 -0.57
C LEU A 163 -14.58 5.45 -1.63
N PHE A 164 -13.46 4.73 -1.68
CA PHE A 164 -13.20 3.68 -2.66
C PHE A 164 -12.82 2.38 -1.94
N ASP A 165 -13.66 1.35 -2.05
CA ASP A 165 -13.44 0.03 -1.45
C ASP A 165 -12.92 -0.94 -2.52
N GLU A 166 -11.61 -1.06 -2.68
CA GLU A 166 -10.90 -1.91 -3.67
C GLU A 166 -11.50 -1.84 -5.09
N PRO A 167 -11.69 -0.65 -5.68
CA PRO A 167 -12.48 -0.49 -6.89
C PRO A 167 -11.86 -1.12 -8.14
N LEU A 168 -10.56 -1.46 -8.15
CA LEU A 168 -9.82 -2.01 -9.29
C LEU A 168 -9.50 -3.50 -9.15
N SER A 169 -9.86 -4.15 -8.03
CA SER A 169 -9.43 -5.53 -7.71
C SER A 169 -9.88 -6.58 -8.75
N ASN A 170 -11.04 -6.39 -9.40
CA ASN A 170 -11.64 -7.34 -10.32
C ASN A 170 -11.25 -7.10 -11.79
N MET A 171 -10.10 -6.45 -12.08
CA MET A 171 -9.71 -6.04 -13.41
C MET A 171 -8.38 -6.64 -13.86
N ASP A 172 -8.25 -6.82 -15.19
CA ASP A 172 -6.97 -7.17 -15.80
C ASP A 172 -5.92 -6.05 -15.61
N ALA A 173 -4.62 -6.43 -15.70
CA ALA A 173 -3.51 -5.53 -15.40
C ALA A 173 -3.45 -4.30 -16.32
N GLN A 174 -3.77 -4.43 -17.62
CA GLN A 174 -3.70 -3.31 -18.56
C GLN A 174 -4.82 -2.29 -18.31
N LEU A 175 -6.04 -2.79 -18.07
CA LEU A 175 -7.19 -1.95 -17.76
C LEU A 175 -6.98 -1.22 -16.43
N ARG A 176 -6.42 -1.91 -15.43
CA ARG A 176 -6.09 -1.34 -14.11
C ARG A 176 -5.14 -0.13 -14.23
N ILE A 177 -4.11 -0.22 -15.07
CA ILE A 177 -3.16 0.89 -15.31
C ILE A 177 -3.89 2.12 -15.85
N ARG A 178 -4.76 1.96 -16.87
CA ARG A 178 -5.52 3.06 -17.48
C ARG A 178 -6.49 3.70 -16.48
N LEU A 179 -7.19 2.88 -15.72
CA LEU A 179 -8.19 3.38 -14.75
C LEU A 179 -7.54 4.11 -13.56
N ARG A 180 -6.35 3.71 -13.13
CA ARG A 180 -5.57 4.48 -12.13
C ARG A 180 -5.26 5.89 -12.64
N GLN A 181 -4.81 6.00 -13.90
CA GLN A 181 -4.52 7.31 -14.52
C GLN A 181 -5.80 8.17 -14.62
N ASP A 182 -6.92 7.57 -15.01
CA ASP A 182 -8.21 8.26 -15.07
C ASP A 182 -8.66 8.74 -13.68
N LEU A 183 -8.55 7.90 -12.65
CA LEU A 183 -8.91 8.27 -11.27
C LEU A 183 -8.05 9.43 -10.76
N ARG A 184 -6.73 9.39 -10.98
CA ARG A 184 -5.84 10.47 -10.56
C ARG A 184 -6.17 11.76 -11.31
N ARG A 185 -6.34 11.72 -12.63
CA ARG A 185 -6.73 12.86 -13.46
C ARG A 185 -8.05 13.50 -12.98
N ILE A 186 -9.08 12.68 -12.74
CA ILE A 186 -10.38 13.17 -12.25
C ILE A 186 -10.26 13.79 -10.85
N HIS A 187 -9.43 13.21 -9.99
CA HIS A 187 -9.14 13.79 -8.68
C HIS A 187 -8.45 15.15 -8.81
N ASP A 188 -7.41 15.26 -9.63
CA ASP A 188 -6.67 16.50 -9.85
C ASP A 188 -7.55 17.61 -10.44
N GLU A 189 -8.52 17.24 -11.30
CA GLU A 189 -9.47 18.17 -11.90
C GLU A 189 -10.53 18.67 -10.91
N LEU A 190 -11.05 17.79 -10.04
CA LEU A 190 -12.17 18.11 -9.15
C LEU A 190 -11.75 18.47 -7.72
N GLY A 191 -10.58 18.01 -7.28
CA GLY A 191 -9.99 18.31 -5.98
C GLY A 191 -10.74 17.74 -4.76
N TYR A 192 -11.62 16.74 -4.91
CA TYR A 192 -12.32 16.14 -3.77
C TYR A 192 -11.35 15.43 -2.81
N THR A 193 -11.74 15.29 -1.55
CA THR A 193 -11.01 14.42 -0.62
C THR A 193 -11.31 12.96 -0.94
N ALA A 194 -10.30 12.11 -1.04
CA ALA A 194 -10.44 10.69 -1.34
C ALA A 194 -9.88 9.81 -0.21
N VAL A 195 -10.61 8.75 0.15
CA VAL A 195 -10.09 7.64 0.95
C VAL A 195 -10.21 6.37 0.11
N TYR A 196 -9.08 5.78 -0.21
CA TYR A 196 -8.96 4.65 -1.12
C TYR A 196 -8.38 3.44 -0.40
N VAL A 197 -9.07 2.33 -0.43
CA VAL A 197 -8.63 1.05 0.13
C VAL A 197 -8.05 0.17 -0.96
N THR A 198 -6.86 -0.35 -0.75
CA THR A 198 -6.24 -1.35 -1.64
C THR A 198 -5.24 -2.22 -0.88
N HIS A 199 -4.88 -3.34 -1.47
CA HIS A 199 -3.73 -4.16 -1.12
C HIS A 199 -2.64 -4.13 -2.23
N ASP A 200 -2.88 -3.39 -3.33
CA ASP A 200 -1.97 -3.27 -4.47
C ASP A 200 -1.02 -2.07 -4.27
N HIS A 201 0.28 -2.37 -4.18
CA HIS A 201 1.34 -1.38 -4.00
C HIS A 201 1.42 -0.39 -5.17
N ALA A 202 1.20 -0.86 -6.40
CA ALA A 202 1.28 -0.01 -7.57
C ALA A 202 0.08 0.97 -7.66
N GLU A 203 -1.07 0.62 -7.09
CA GLU A 203 -2.19 1.54 -6.93
C GLU A 203 -1.85 2.63 -5.90
N ALA A 204 -1.34 2.22 -4.74
CA ALA A 204 -0.95 3.15 -3.68
C ALA A 204 0.11 4.16 -4.17
N LEU A 205 1.16 3.68 -4.86
CA LEU A 205 2.22 4.53 -5.42
C LEU A 205 1.72 5.51 -6.48
N ALA A 206 0.75 5.09 -7.31
CA ALA A 206 0.29 5.90 -8.44
C ALA A 206 -0.78 6.94 -8.06
N LEU A 207 -1.55 6.68 -7.00
CA LEU A 207 -2.71 7.48 -6.64
C LEU A 207 -2.49 8.38 -5.43
N ALA A 208 -1.71 7.93 -4.45
CA ALA A 208 -1.69 8.56 -3.13
C ALA A 208 -0.88 9.86 -3.07
N ASP A 209 -1.41 10.84 -2.36
CA ASP A 209 -0.61 11.93 -1.78
C ASP A 209 0.01 11.45 -0.46
N ARG A 210 -0.75 10.69 0.36
CA ARG A 210 -0.25 9.98 1.54
C ARG A 210 -0.86 8.58 1.65
N ILE A 211 -0.08 7.68 2.26
CA ILE A 211 -0.44 6.29 2.50
C ILE A 211 -0.40 6.01 3.98
N ALA A 212 -1.42 5.32 4.49
CA ALA A 212 -1.39 4.67 5.79
C ALA A 212 -1.26 3.16 5.62
N VAL A 213 -0.17 2.58 6.13
CA VAL A 213 -0.01 1.13 6.18
C VAL A 213 -0.66 0.60 7.45
N MET A 214 -1.59 -0.34 7.28
CA MET A 214 -2.33 -0.97 8.37
C MET A 214 -1.92 -2.43 8.55
N ASN A 215 -1.85 -2.87 9.80
CA ASN A 215 -1.60 -4.24 10.17
C ASN A 215 -2.44 -4.62 11.41
N VAL A 216 -3.22 -5.70 11.33
CA VAL A 216 -4.03 -6.24 12.43
C VAL A 216 -4.75 -5.14 13.24
N GLY A 217 -5.51 -4.29 12.55
CA GLY A 217 -6.31 -3.23 13.18
C GLY A 217 -5.55 -1.99 13.65
N LYS A 218 -4.24 -1.90 13.41
CA LYS A 218 -3.36 -0.80 13.83
C LYS A 218 -2.75 -0.07 12.65
N LEU A 219 -2.34 1.19 12.88
CA LEU A 219 -1.48 1.94 11.96
C LEU A 219 -0.01 1.61 12.25
N GLU A 220 0.70 1.14 11.24
CA GLU A 220 2.15 0.90 11.30
C GLU A 220 2.94 2.15 10.91
N GLN A 221 2.54 2.80 9.82
CA GLN A 221 3.20 4.01 9.33
C GLN A 221 2.23 4.83 8.46
N VAL A 222 2.33 6.15 8.58
CA VAL A 222 1.68 7.11 7.67
C VAL A 222 2.76 8.01 7.08
N GLY A 223 2.71 8.23 5.77
CA GLY A 223 3.67 9.07 5.06
C GLY A 223 3.37 9.21 3.58
N THR A 224 4.20 9.96 2.86
CA THR A 224 4.18 10.01 1.41
C THR A 224 4.54 8.65 0.80
N PRO A 225 4.19 8.37 -0.47
CA PRO A 225 4.64 7.16 -1.16
C PRO A 225 6.14 6.90 -1.01
N SER A 226 6.97 7.93 -1.18
CA SER A 226 8.42 7.82 -1.04
C SER A 226 8.85 7.42 0.38
N GLU A 227 8.24 8.01 1.43
CA GLU A 227 8.55 7.65 2.81
C GLU A 227 8.18 6.21 3.13
N ILE A 228 7.03 5.72 2.65
CA ILE A 228 6.58 4.34 2.91
C ILE A 228 7.48 3.33 2.19
N PHE A 229 7.81 3.57 0.91
CA PHE A 229 8.50 2.60 0.07
C PHE A 229 10.03 2.67 0.13
N LEU A 230 10.61 3.83 0.50
CA LEU A 230 12.07 4.01 0.56
C LEU A 230 12.62 4.04 1.98
N THR A 231 11.82 4.51 2.94
CA THR A 231 12.23 4.67 4.34
C THR A 231 11.21 4.08 5.30
N PRO A 232 10.95 2.76 5.23
CA PRO A 232 10.06 2.09 6.17
C PRO A 232 10.56 2.25 7.60
N ARG A 233 9.62 2.40 8.55
CA ARG A 233 9.93 2.64 9.97
C ARG A 233 9.89 1.38 10.82
N THR A 234 9.18 0.34 10.35
CA THR A 234 9.06 -0.94 11.07
C THR A 234 9.45 -2.10 10.17
N HIS A 235 9.85 -3.20 10.79
CA HIS A 235 10.13 -4.46 10.08
C HIS A 235 8.94 -4.88 9.22
N PHE A 236 7.72 -4.79 9.77
CA PHE A 236 6.50 -5.14 9.04
C PHE A 236 6.34 -4.31 7.76
N VAL A 237 6.50 -2.98 7.84
CA VAL A 237 6.37 -2.13 6.66
C VAL A 237 7.43 -2.47 5.63
N ALA A 238 8.70 -2.69 6.04
CA ALA A 238 9.77 -3.06 5.12
C ALA A 238 9.46 -4.37 4.38
N GLU A 239 9.04 -5.40 5.10
CA GLU A 239 8.64 -6.69 4.52
C GLU A 239 7.44 -6.52 3.57
N PHE A 240 6.41 -5.83 4.03
CA PHE A 240 5.18 -5.61 3.28
C PHE A 240 5.41 -4.84 1.97
N VAL A 241 6.27 -3.82 1.95
CA VAL A 241 6.58 -3.06 0.72
C VAL A 241 7.66 -3.72 -0.15
N GLY A 242 8.10 -4.93 0.19
CA GLY A 242 8.93 -5.79 -0.65
C GLY A 242 10.43 -5.56 -0.51
N PHE A 243 10.94 -5.33 0.70
CA PHE A 243 12.36 -5.52 0.96
C PHE A 243 12.63 -7.02 1.14
N GLU A 244 13.45 -7.57 0.27
CA GLU A 244 13.70 -9.02 0.21
C GLU A 244 14.75 -9.47 1.24
N ASN A 245 15.65 -8.56 1.64
CA ASN A 245 16.69 -8.85 2.62
C ASN A 245 16.44 -8.04 3.88
N ILE A 246 16.07 -8.71 4.97
CA ILE A 246 15.87 -8.09 6.28
C ILE A 246 16.76 -8.80 7.29
N LEU A 247 17.73 -8.07 7.83
CA LEU A 247 18.78 -8.59 8.68
C LEU A 247 18.66 -8.02 10.08
N ARG A 248 18.98 -8.83 11.08
CA ARG A 248 19.12 -8.39 12.47
C ARG A 248 20.54 -7.91 12.71
N GLY A 249 20.69 -6.83 13.45
CA GLY A 249 22.01 -6.31 13.81
C GLY A 249 22.00 -5.51 15.11
N GLN A 250 23.18 -5.07 15.49
CA GLN A 250 23.40 -4.15 16.59
C GLN A 250 24.38 -3.08 16.12
N ILE A 251 24.09 -1.83 16.41
CA ILE A 251 24.97 -0.73 16.01
C ILE A 251 26.27 -0.81 16.77
N SER A 252 27.42 -0.88 16.07
CA SER A 252 28.75 -0.84 16.69
C SER A 252 29.31 0.57 16.82
N ALA A 253 29.00 1.42 15.82
CA ALA A 253 29.40 2.83 15.80
C ALA A 253 28.35 3.67 15.11
N ALA A 254 28.17 4.90 15.55
CA ALA A 254 27.33 5.90 14.93
C ALA A 254 28.01 7.26 14.94
N SER A 255 28.19 7.88 13.78
CA SER A 255 28.74 9.22 13.61
C SER A 255 28.19 9.88 12.37
N ASP A 256 28.04 11.21 12.38
CA ASP A 256 27.63 12.01 11.22
C ASP A 256 26.35 11.51 10.52
N GLY A 257 25.38 11.02 11.30
CA GLY A 257 24.12 10.49 10.78
C GLY A 257 24.24 9.14 10.07
N VAL A 258 25.36 8.44 10.21
CA VAL A 258 25.60 7.09 9.66
C VAL A 258 25.84 6.11 10.80
N ALA A 259 25.18 4.97 10.77
CA ALA A 259 25.43 3.85 11.64
C ALA A 259 26.19 2.73 10.92
N LYS A 260 27.10 2.10 11.63
CA LYS A 260 27.79 0.87 11.21
C LYS A 260 27.24 -0.32 11.99
N VAL A 261 26.78 -1.31 11.27
CA VAL A 261 26.22 -2.53 11.84
C VAL A 261 27.06 -3.71 11.36
N PRO A 262 27.83 -4.36 12.24
CA PRO A 262 28.62 -5.53 11.88
C PRO A 262 27.70 -6.69 11.51
N LEU A 263 28.11 -7.48 10.54
CA LEU A 263 27.47 -8.73 10.19
C LEU A 263 28.00 -9.84 11.10
N SER A 264 27.13 -10.44 11.89
CA SER A 264 27.51 -11.46 12.88
C SER A 264 28.34 -12.58 12.25
N GLY A 265 29.52 -12.84 12.76
CA GLY A 265 30.43 -13.91 12.27
C GLY A 265 31.40 -13.47 11.16
N SER A 266 31.50 -12.17 10.85
CA SER A 266 32.48 -11.64 9.90
C SER A 266 33.08 -10.31 10.37
N ASP A 267 34.18 -9.89 9.74
CA ASP A 267 34.77 -8.56 9.90
C ASP A 267 34.06 -7.49 9.03
N GLN A 268 33.00 -7.90 8.32
CA GLN A 268 32.24 -7.01 7.45
C GLN A 268 31.14 -6.28 8.20
N TRP A 269 30.82 -5.09 7.72
CA TRP A 269 29.77 -4.23 8.30
C TRP A 269 28.97 -3.57 7.18
N LEU A 270 27.71 -3.25 7.48
CA LEU A 270 26.85 -2.44 6.61
C LEU A 270 26.79 -1.01 7.18
N ALA A 271 26.99 -0.04 6.30
CA ALA A 271 26.73 1.36 6.61
C ALA A 271 25.29 1.72 6.21
N SER A 272 24.58 2.36 7.11
CA SER A 272 23.21 2.84 6.87
C SER A 272 23.06 4.25 7.40
N SER A 273 22.17 5.03 6.74
CA SER A 273 21.69 6.28 7.32
C SER A 273 20.98 6.01 8.65
N ASN A 274 21.24 6.87 9.64
CA ASN A 274 20.66 6.78 10.98
C ASN A 274 19.80 8.02 11.31
N PRO A 275 18.67 8.22 10.61
CA PRO A 275 17.83 9.41 10.81
C PRO A 275 17.17 9.46 12.20
N ALA A 276 17.03 8.31 12.87
CA ALA A 276 16.49 8.21 14.22
C ALA A 276 17.52 8.54 15.30
N GLY A 277 18.80 8.75 14.96
CA GLY A 277 19.85 9.05 15.94
C GLY A 277 20.11 7.92 16.91
N LEU A 278 19.94 6.66 16.50
CA LEU A 278 20.16 5.50 17.35
C LEU A 278 21.62 5.39 17.78
N LEU A 279 21.84 5.05 19.04
CA LEU A 279 23.18 5.00 19.66
C LEU A 279 23.86 3.65 19.45
N PRO A 280 25.20 3.58 19.55
CA PRO A 280 25.93 2.32 19.62
C PRO A 280 25.35 1.40 20.70
N GLY A 281 25.22 0.11 20.39
CA GLY A 281 24.57 -0.87 21.25
C GLY A 281 23.09 -1.08 20.98
N ALA A 282 22.42 -0.20 20.22
CA ALA A 282 21.01 -0.36 19.89
C ALA A 282 20.80 -1.57 18.97
N ALA A 283 19.80 -2.40 19.28
CA ALA A 283 19.33 -3.48 18.41
C ALA A 283 18.53 -2.91 17.25
N VAL A 284 18.80 -3.39 16.03
CA VAL A 284 18.23 -2.85 14.81
C VAL A 284 17.85 -3.93 13.82
N TRP A 285 16.94 -3.56 12.91
CA TRP A 285 16.72 -4.22 11.64
C TRP A 285 17.42 -3.43 10.53
N LEU A 286 18.02 -4.14 9.58
CA LEU A 286 18.56 -3.61 8.34
C LEU A 286 17.77 -4.19 7.18
N ALA A 287 17.15 -3.36 6.36
CA ALA A 287 16.41 -3.79 5.18
C ALA A 287 17.13 -3.35 3.90
N LEU A 288 17.26 -4.28 2.95
CA LEU A 288 17.89 -4.07 1.64
C LEU A 288 16.98 -4.64 0.54
N ARG A 289 16.83 -3.91 -0.56
CA ARG A 289 16.18 -4.47 -1.75
C ARG A 289 17.16 -5.34 -2.53
N ALA A 290 16.64 -6.39 -3.15
CA ALA A 290 17.43 -7.26 -4.03
C ALA A 290 18.17 -6.47 -5.13
N ALA A 291 17.57 -5.41 -5.67
CA ALA A 291 18.17 -4.54 -6.66
C ALA A 291 19.36 -3.69 -6.17
N GLN A 292 19.56 -3.61 -4.85
CA GLN A 292 20.67 -2.88 -4.22
C GLN A 292 21.89 -3.77 -3.95
N VAL A 293 21.77 -5.06 -4.21
CA VAL A 293 22.85 -6.05 -4.09
C VAL A 293 23.32 -6.45 -5.49
N VAL A 294 24.54 -6.11 -5.83
CA VAL A 294 25.11 -6.36 -7.15
C VAL A 294 26.11 -7.53 -7.07
N ALA A 295 25.86 -8.59 -7.83
CA ALA A 295 26.81 -9.69 -7.96
C ALA A 295 27.85 -9.38 -9.02
N VAL A 296 29.13 -9.52 -8.67
CA VAL A 296 30.26 -9.35 -9.58
C VAL A 296 31.21 -10.54 -9.48
N PRO A 297 32.01 -10.84 -10.53
CA PRO A 297 33.08 -11.84 -10.46
C PRO A 297 34.05 -11.54 -9.30
N LEU A 298 34.66 -12.59 -8.74
CA LEU A 298 35.60 -12.44 -7.60
C LEU A 298 36.78 -11.52 -7.90
N GLU A 299 37.21 -11.44 -9.17
CA GLU A 299 38.34 -10.64 -9.64
C GLU A 299 37.95 -9.14 -9.87
N HIS A 300 36.66 -8.81 -9.76
CA HIS A 300 36.20 -7.45 -10.01
C HIS A 300 36.64 -6.51 -8.88
N PRO A 301 37.31 -5.38 -9.19
CA PRO A 301 37.75 -4.43 -8.17
C PRO A 301 36.52 -3.85 -7.43
N ALA A 302 36.49 -3.97 -6.12
CA ALA A 302 35.43 -3.38 -5.32
C ALA A 302 35.64 -1.88 -5.13
N PRO A 303 34.57 -1.05 -5.19
CA PRO A 303 34.66 0.34 -4.81
C PRO A 303 35.11 0.49 -3.36
N ALA A 304 35.97 1.47 -3.08
CA ALA A 304 36.64 1.64 -1.78
C ALA A 304 35.69 1.73 -0.57
N ASN A 305 34.45 2.13 -0.76
CA ASN A 305 33.47 2.30 0.31
C ASN A 305 32.31 1.29 0.28
N ALA A 306 32.30 0.31 -0.65
CA ALA A 306 31.26 -0.70 -0.70
C ALA A 306 31.52 -1.82 0.29
N THR A 307 30.46 -2.37 0.88
CA THR A 307 30.52 -3.64 1.60
C THR A 307 30.60 -4.77 0.58
N VAL A 308 31.59 -5.67 0.74
CA VAL A 308 31.83 -6.80 -0.16
C VAL A 308 31.64 -8.10 0.61
N LEU A 309 30.70 -8.91 0.18
CA LEU A 309 30.43 -10.22 0.78
C LEU A 309 30.72 -11.30 -0.25
N ALA A 310 31.68 -12.18 0.02
CA ALA A 310 31.89 -13.35 -0.82
C ALA A 310 30.72 -14.33 -0.63
N GLY A 311 30.16 -14.82 -1.72
CA GLY A 311 29.02 -15.73 -1.66
C GLY A 311 28.99 -16.71 -2.82
N VAL A 312 28.12 -17.71 -2.71
CA VAL A 312 27.84 -18.69 -3.78
C VAL A 312 26.37 -18.62 -4.13
N ILE A 313 26.06 -18.43 -5.41
CA ILE A 313 24.68 -18.41 -5.89
C ILE A 313 24.10 -19.84 -5.75
N SER A 314 23.05 -19.98 -4.95
CA SER A 314 22.41 -21.26 -4.62
C SER A 314 21.14 -21.50 -5.43
N GLN A 315 20.34 -20.47 -5.67
CA GLN A 315 19.06 -20.58 -6.37
C GLN A 315 18.82 -19.36 -7.25
N ILE A 316 18.17 -19.59 -8.40
CA ILE A 316 17.75 -18.52 -9.32
C ILE A 316 16.30 -18.76 -9.73
N THR A 317 15.47 -17.72 -9.57
CA THR A 317 14.05 -17.72 -9.92
C THR A 317 13.75 -16.60 -10.91
N TYR A 318 13.01 -16.89 -11.98
CA TYR A 318 12.57 -15.88 -12.94
C TYR A 318 11.33 -15.14 -12.39
N ALA A 319 11.41 -13.83 -12.32
CA ALA A 319 10.36 -12.96 -11.78
C ALA A 319 9.68 -12.07 -12.85
N GLY A 320 9.78 -12.45 -14.13
CA GLY A 320 9.14 -11.76 -15.25
C GLY A 320 10.06 -10.74 -15.94
N ASP A 321 10.42 -9.67 -15.28
CA ASP A 321 11.31 -8.61 -15.78
C ASP A 321 12.76 -8.78 -15.35
N ARG A 322 13.02 -9.63 -14.35
CA ARG A 322 14.34 -9.90 -13.77
C ARG A 322 14.46 -11.33 -13.27
N TYR A 323 15.67 -11.76 -12.98
CA TYR A 323 15.92 -12.95 -12.16
C TYR A 323 16.16 -12.50 -10.72
N LEU A 324 15.56 -13.22 -9.77
CA LEU A 324 15.93 -13.16 -8.36
C LEU A 324 16.85 -14.32 -8.05
N ALA A 325 18.03 -14.04 -7.56
CA ALA A 325 19.00 -15.05 -7.14
C ALA A 325 19.18 -15.02 -5.63
N GLN A 326 19.37 -16.17 -5.01
CA GLN A 326 19.82 -16.28 -3.64
C GLN A 326 21.29 -16.63 -3.63
N ALA A 327 22.09 -15.89 -2.89
CA ALA A 327 23.50 -16.18 -2.67
C ALA A 327 23.74 -16.48 -1.18
N GLN A 328 24.33 -17.66 -0.91
CA GLN A 328 24.79 -18.01 0.43
C GLN A 328 26.10 -17.30 0.70
N VAL A 329 26.16 -16.46 1.72
CA VAL A 329 27.36 -15.71 2.10
C VAL A 329 28.35 -16.64 2.79
N GLN A 330 29.62 -16.63 2.34
CA GLN A 330 30.67 -17.48 2.88
C GLN A 330 31.01 -17.08 4.32
N GLY A 331 31.14 -18.07 5.20
CA GLY A 331 31.46 -17.84 6.61
C GLY A 331 30.29 -17.34 7.46
N LEU A 332 29.12 -17.11 6.86
CA LEU A 332 27.91 -16.66 7.54
C LEU A 332 26.75 -17.60 7.28
N ASN A 333 25.90 -17.80 8.29
CA ASN A 333 24.59 -18.46 8.06
C ASN A 333 23.59 -17.41 7.55
N LEU A 334 23.89 -16.84 6.38
CA LEU A 334 23.16 -15.75 5.76
C LEU A 334 22.99 -15.99 4.27
N ALA A 335 21.73 -16.02 3.81
CA ALA A 335 21.39 -15.98 2.40
C ALA A 335 20.92 -14.56 2.04
N VAL A 336 21.46 -14.02 0.95
CA VAL A 336 21.11 -12.70 0.44
C VAL A 336 20.40 -12.84 -0.91
N THR A 337 19.25 -12.20 -1.07
CA THR A 337 18.53 -12.12 -2.34
C THR A 337 19.05 -10.93 -3.14
N LEU A 338 19.32 -11.15 -4.42
CA LEU A 338 19.79 -10.13 -5.37
C LEU A 338 18.97 -10.18 -6.67
N ALA A 339 18.89 -9.05 -7.36
CA ALA A 339 18.26 -8.96 -8.67
C ALA A 339 19.33 -9.02 -9.78
N LEU A 340 19.06 -9.84 -10.79
CA LEU A 340 19.88 -9.92 -12.00
C LEU A 340 19.03 -9.48 -13.20
N ASP A 341 19.57 -8.58 -14.02
CA ASP A 341 18.86 -8.09 -15.20
C ASP A 341 18.74 -9.18 -16.27
N VAL A 342 17.53 -9.38 -16.79
CA VAL A 342 17.24 -10.32 -17.88
C VAL A 342 17.94 -9.91 -19.17
N TRP A 343 18.03 -8.63 -19.45
CA TRP A 343 18.55 -8.07 -20.70
C TRP A 343 20.07 -8.06 -20.83
N GLY A 344 20.80 -8.15 -19.71
CA GLY A 344 22.27 -8.26 -19.68
C GLY A 344 22.79 -9.68 -19.68
N THR A 345 21.91 -10.66 -19.59
CA THR A 345 22.26 -12.07 -19.42
C THR A 345 21.69 -12.90 -20.56
N THR A 346 22.57 -13.57 -21.34
CA THR A 346 22.19 -14.51 -22.41
C THR A 346 21.44 -15.72 -21.85
N ALA A 347 20.63 -16.39 -22.66
CA ALA A 347 19.72 -17.49 -22.29
C ALA A 347 20.36 -18.68 -21.52
N HIS A 348 21.68 -18.74 -21.39
CA HIS A 348 22.42 -19.75 -20.63
C HIS A 348 22.66 -19.38 -19.15
N THR A 349 22.08 -18.29 -18.67
CA THR A 349 22.51 -17.65 -17.41
C THR A 349 22.14 -18.42 -16.16
N ARG A 350 21.00 -19.14 -16.15
CA ARG A 350 20.55 -19.85 -14.95
C ARG A 350 21.48 -21.00 -14.57
N GLU A 351 21.84 -21.84 -15.55
CA GLU A 351 22.74 -22.99 -15.33
C GLU A 351 24.19 -22.55 -15.11
N SER A 352 24.61 -21.45 -15.76
CA SER A 352 25.99 -20.95 -15.67
C SER A 352 26.26 -20.15 -14.39
N LEU A 353 25.25 -19.62 -13.72
CA LEU A 353 25.38 -18.85 -12.49
C LEU A 353 25.12 -19.68 -11.21
N SER A 354 24.32 -20.74 -11.27
CA SER A 354 24.09 -21.61 -10.11
C SER A 354 25.40 -22.33 -9.71
N GLY A 355 25.71 -22.28 -8.41
CA GLY A 355 26.96 -22.77 -7.86
C GLY A 355 28.18 -21.88 -8.07
N ARG A 356 28.02 -20.72 -8.74
CA ARG A 356 29.13 -19.80 -9.00
C ARG A 356 29.45 -18.97 -7.77
N ALA A 357 30.74 -18.85 -7.45
CA ALA A 357 31.26 -17.95 -6.45
C ALA A 357 31.28 -16.52 -7.00
N VAL A 358 30.77 -15.56 -6.23
CA VAL A 358 30.64 -14.15 -6.59
C VAL A 358 30.96 -13.25 -5.41
N ASN A 359 31.33 -12.01 -5.67
CA ASN A 359 31.30 -10.93 -4.69
C ASN A 359 29.96 -10.20 -4.78
N LEU A 360 29.28 -10.04 -3.65
CA LEU A 360 28.06 -9.27 -3.49
C LEU A 360 28.46 -7.86 -3.02
N LEU A 361 28.26 -6.88 -3.87
CA LEU A 361 28.56 -5.48 -3.58
C LEU A 361 27.31 -4.77 -3.06
N ILE A 362 27.42 -4.13 -1.91
CA ILE A 362 26.38 -3.32 -1.30
C ILE A 362 26.93 -1.91 -1.11
N GLN A 363 26.30 -0.91 -1.75
CA GLN A 363 26.73 0.46 -1.67
C GLN A 363 26.44 1.05 -0.27
N PRO A 364 27.27 1.99 0.24
CA PRO A 364 26.97 2.70 1.47
C PRO A 364 25.61 3.41 1.39
N GLY A 365 24.80 3.29 2.44
CA GLY A 365 23.47 3.88 2.48
C GLY A 365 22.39 3.13 1.71
N ALA A 366 22.70 1.99 1.08
CA ALA A 366 21.68 1.14 0.45
C ALA A 366 20.73 0.51 1.48
N ALA A 367 21.23 0.16 2.66
CA ALA A 367 20.44 -0.41 3.73
C ALA A 367 19.59 0.67 4.43
N VAL A 368 18.34 0.32 4.77
CA VAL A 368 17.47 1.11 5.65
C VAL A 368 17.54 0.56 7.06
N LEU A 369 17.81 1.44 8.01
CA LEU A 369 17.94 1.11 9.43
C LEU A 369 16.61 1.39 10.15
N MET A 370 16.15 0.41 10.91
CA MET A 370 14.93 0.51 11.72
C MET A 370 15.22 0.08 13.16
N PRO A 371 14.65 0.74 14.18
CA PRO A 371 14.75 0.27 15.54
C PRO A 371 14.12 -1.12 15.67
N ARG A 372 14.70 -1.94 16.53
CA ARG A 372 14.12 -3.22 16.92
C ARG A 372 13.64 -3.09 18.35
N ASP A 373 12.31 -3.06 18.53
CA ASP A 373 11.73 -3.12 19.86
C ASP A 373 12.02 -4.48 20.47
N GLU A 374 12.70 -4.50 21.59
CA GLU A 374 12.93 -5.69 22.41
C GLU A 374 11.65 -6.00 23.20
N SER A 375 10.64 -6.54 22.55
CA SER A 375 9.60 -7.28 23.26
C SER A 375 10.14 -8.67 23.58
N PRO A 376 10.09 -9.14 24.85
CA PRO A 376 10.74 -10.38 25.28
C PRO A 376 10.21 -11.67 24.64
N GLU A 377 9.15 -11.61 23.83
CA GLU A 377 8.42 -12.80 23.35
C GLU A 377 8.81 -13.32 21.95
N THR A 378 9.85 -12.77 21.30
CA THR A 378 10.23 -13.22 19.94
C THR A 378 11.59 -13.91 19.88
N LEU A 379 11.95 -14.70 20.88
CA LEU A 379 13.15 -15.55 20.90
C LEU A 379 12.87 -16.99 20.47
N VAL A 380 12.08 -17.20 19.42
CA VAL A 380 12.03 -18.52 18.75
C VAL A 380 12.23 -18.27 17.25
N ALA A 381 13.47 -18.48 16.80
CA ALA A 381 13.78 -18.58 15.39
C ALA A 381 13.36 -19.97 14.90
N GLU A 382 12.22 -20.11 14.28
CA GLU A 382 11.98 -21.26 13.38
C GLU A 382 12.35 -20.87 11.96
N PRO A 383 13.08 -21.76 11.24
CA PRO A 383 13.33 -21.56 9.81
C PRO A 383 12.01 -21.72 9.06
N VAL A 384 11.68 -20.75 8.21
CA VAL A 384 10.55 -20.83 7.30
C VAL A 384 10.74 -22.04 6.41
N ALA A 385 9.98 -23.11 6.64
CA ALA A 385 9.89 -24.26 5.77
C ALA A 385 9.23 -23.86 4.45
N PRO A 386 9.71 -24.37 3.29
CA PRO A 386 9.08 -24.10 2.00
C PRO A 386 7.67 -24.68 1.98
N GLY A 387 6.70 -23.86 1.54
CA GLY A 387 5.28 -24.18 1.50
C GLY A 387 5.00 -25.53 0.83
N ARG A 388 4.24 -26.37 1.53
CA ARG A 388 3.55 -27.50 0.93
C ARG A 388 2.35 -26.97 0.16
N GLU A 389 2.32 -27.25 -1.11
CA GLU A 389 1.14 -27.16 -1.97
C GLU A 389 -0.02 -27.94 -1.30
N ALA A 390 -1.17 -27.27 -1.19
CA ALA A 390 -2.43 -27.93 -0.88
C ALA A 390 -3.03 -28.47 -2.18
N ALA A 391 -3.33 -29.76 -2.19
CA ALA A 391 -4.06 -30.47 -3.24
C ALA A 391 -5.53 -30.03 -3.31
#